data_1e4eb3532539b45cb841b7bf2caafe9b
#
_entry.id   1e4eb3532539b45cb841b7bf2caafe9b
#
_cell.length_a   1.000
_cell.length_b   1.000
_cell.length_c   1.000
_cell.angle_alpha   90.00
_cell.angle_beta   90.00
_cell.angle_gamma   90.00
#
_symmetry.space_group_name_H-M   'P 1'
#
loop_
_entity.id
_entity.type
_entity.pdbx_description
1 polymer ?
#
loop_
_entity_poly.entity_id
_entity_poly.type
_entity_poly.pdbx_seq_one_letter_code
_entity_poly.pdbx_strand_id
1 'polypeptide(L)'
;MMDEWKQLATYLIVKFNDMAVKITTSPLTIVGMVFFFSGLGFKLSLVPFHFWTADTYQGAPTTITGYLSVVSKGAAAFALCAILMKVFAPMVEYWQYLLFIVIVLSITVANLFAIRQRDLKRFMAFSSISQAGYIVLAIVGNNAMSFTSLSFYVLIYVVANMAVFTVISSVEEHNNGVVDMESYNGLYKTNPRLAFLMTLALF
;
A
#
# COMPACT_ATOMS: atom_id res chain seq x y z
N MET A 1 -4.20 1.06 54.05
CA MET A 1 -3.40 0.13 53.24
C MET A 1 -3.95 -0.02 51.80
N MET A 2 -5.22 -0.45 51.59
CA MET A 2 -5.76 -0.62 50.21
C MET A 2 -5.95 0.70 49.45
N ASP A 3 -6.25 1.79 50.14
CA ASP A 3 -6.40 3.12 49.53
C ASP A 3 -5.07 3.78 49.16
N GLU A 4 -4.02 3.50 49.90
CA GLU A 4 -2.66 3.98 49.60
C GLU A 4 -2.12 3.34 48.31
N TRP A 5 -2.36 2.03 48.11
CA TRP A 5 -2.00 1.36 46.87
C TRP A 5 -2.75 1.88 45.64
N LYS A 6 -4.04 2.23 45.81
CA LYS A 6 -4.83 2.86 44.74
C LYS A 6 -4.30 4.25 44.41
N GLN A 7 -3.97 5.06 45.41
CA GLN A 7 -3.38 6.39 45.19
C GLN A 7 -2.02 6.30 44.49
N LEU A 8 -1.15 5.38 44.91
CA LEU A 8 0.15 5.15 44.28
C LEU A 8 0.00 4.69 42.84
N ALA A 9 -0.91 3.75 42.57
CA ALA A 9 -1.18 3.28 41.22
C ALA A 9 -1.69 4.41 40.30
N THR A 10 -2.63 5.23 40.81
CA THR A 10 -3.15 6.39 40.06
C THR A 10 -2.05 7.41 39.79
N TYR A 11 -1.20 7.71 40.77
CA TYR A 11 -0.07 8.62 40.61
C TYR A 11 0.93 8.10 39.54
N LEU A 12 1.26 6.81 39.56
CA LEU A 12 2.16 6.22 38.61
C LEU A 12 1.57 6.25 37.18
N ILE A 13 0.29 5.94 37.02
CA ILE A 13 -0.42 5.99 35.73
C ILE A 13 -0.38 7.41 35.16
N VAL A 14 -0.70 8.42 35.96
CA VAL A 14 -0.66 9.84 35.54
C VAL A 14 0.76 10.21 35.11
N LYS A 15 1.76 9.86 35.91
CA LYS A 15 3.16 10.19 35.63
C LYS A 15 3.71 9.49 34.38
N PHE A 16 3.30 8.23 34.15
CA PHE A 16 3.62 7.52 32.91
C PHE A 16 2.95 8.14 31.69
N ASN A 17 1.68 8.56 31.80
CA ASN A 17 0.97 9.24 30.73
C ASN A 17 1.62 10.60 30.40
N ASP A 18 1.99 11.40 31.40
CA ASP A 18 2.68 12.67 31.19
C ASP A 18 4.05 12.50 30.53
N MET A 19 4.80 11.45 30.91
CA MET A 19 6.05 11.10 30.23
C MET A 19 5.82 10.67 28.79
N ALA A 20 4.83 9.83 28.56
CA ALA A 20 4.47 9.38 27.20
C ALA A 20 4.12 10.58 26.31
N VAL A 21 3.29 11.50 26.80
CA VAL A 21 2.93 12.74 26.06
C VAL A 21 4.17 13.59 25.75
N LYS A 22 5.06 13.79 26.72
CA LYS A 22 6.32 14.53 26.49
C LYS A 22 7.23 13.88 25.45
N ILE A 23 7.32 12.56 25.43
CA ILE A 23 8.11 11.83 24.44
C ILE A 23 7.46 11.94 23.07
N THR A 24 6.16 11.78 22.97
CA THR A 24 5.42 11.81 21.68
C THR A 24 5.38 13.20 21.06
N THR A 25 5.39 14.26 21.85
CA THR A 25 5.41 15.65 21.37
C THR A 25 6.82 16.20 21.15
N SER A 26 7.86 15.42 21.42
CA SER A 26 9.23 15.89 21.20
C SER A 26 9.50 16.07 19.69
N PRO A 27 10.21 17.14 19.28
CA PRO A 27 10.57 17.35 17.88
C PRO A 27 11.33 16.17 17.26
N LEU A 28 12.14 15.48 18.04
CA LEU A 28 12.90 14.30 17.61
C LEU A 28 11.97 13.13 17.23
N THR A 29 10.93 12.89 18.02
CA THR A 29 9.95 11.82 17.74
C THR A 29 9.16 12.11 16.47
N ILE A 30 8.75 13.38 16.26
CA ILE A 30 8.07 13.80 15.03
C ILE A 30 8.95 13.60 13.81
N VAL A 31 10.21 14.04 13.89
CA VAL A 31 11.19 13.84 12.82
C VAL A 31 11.40 12.35 12.54
N GLY A 32 11.57 11.52 13.58
CA GLY A 32 11.69 10.08 13.44
C GLY A 32 10.48 9.45 12.75
N MET A 33 9.27 9.87 13.10
CA MET A 33 8.03 9.44 12.45
C MET A 33 8.02 9.81 10.96
N VAL A 34 8.41 11.02 10.60
CA VAL A 34 8.45 11.47 9.20
C VAL A 34 9.45 10.63 8.38
N PHE A 35 10.65 10.36 8.90
CA PHE A 35 11.62 9.50 8.23
C PHE A 35 11.11 8.06 8.07
N PHE A 36 10.48 7.53 9.09
CA PHE A 36 9.86 6.21 9.04
C PHE A 36 8.77 6.12 7.96
N PHE A 37 7.88 7.12 7.91
CA PHE A 37 6.87 7.23 6.86
C PHE A 37 7.44 7.38 5.47
N SER A 38 8.54 8.13 5.32
CA SER A 38 9.23 8.27 4.04
C SER A 38 9.76 6.92 3.54
N GLY A 39 10.38 6.11 4.41
CA GLY A 39 10.89 4.79 4.08
C GLY A 39 9.79 3.79 3.70
N LEU A 40 8.72 3.70 4.48
CA LEU A 40 7.58 2.82 4.17
C LEU A 40 6.75 3.36 3.01
N GLY A 41 6.61 4.67 2.87
CA GLY A 41 5.96 5.32 1.74
C GLY A 41 6.68 5.01 0.43
N PHE A 42 8.02 5.02 0.43
CA PHE A 42 8.83 4.56 -0.69
C PHE A 42 8.56 3.07 -0.99
N LYS A 43 8.57 2.21 0.03
CA LYS A 43 8.34 0.77 -0.13
C LYS A 43 6.94 0.45 -0.66
N LEU A 44 5.92 1.16 -0.22
CA LEU A 44 4.54 1.06 -0.68
C LEU A 44 4.29 1.78 -2.01
N SER A 45 5.23 2.60 -2.46
CA SER A 45 5.10 3.47 -3.63
C SER A 45 4.03 4.55 -3.46
N LEU A 46 3.85 5.08 -2.27
CA LEU A 46 2.92 6.18 -2.02
C LEU A 46 3.47 7.51 -2.54
N VAL A 47 2.59 8.40 -2.99
CA VAL A 47 2.99 9.75 -3.39
C VAL A 47 3.45 10.53 -2.15
N PRO A 48 4.60 11.22 -2.21
CA PRO A 48 5.45 11.56 -3.37
C PRO A 48 6.55 10.53 -3.70
N PHE A 49 6.68 9.42 -3.01
CA PHE A 49 7.79 8.47 -3.11
C PHE A 49 7.60 7.40 -4.22
N HIS A 50 6.70 7.60 -5.17
CA HIS A 50 6.23 6.60 -6.15
C HIS A 50 7.04 6.52 -7.46
N PHE A 51 7.92 7.49 -7.74
CA PHE A 51 8.56 7.65 -9.06
C PHE A 51 9.31 6.43 -9.57
N TRP A 52 9.94 5.67 -8.68
CA TRP A 52 10.71 4.47 -9.02
C TRP A 52 9.85 3.32 -9.57
N THR A 53 8.56 3.28 -9.23
CA THR A 53 7.69 2.11 -9.42
C THR A 53 7.40 1.85 -10.90
N ALA A 54 7.06 2.90 -11.65
CA ALA A 54 6.69 2.77 -13.05
C ALA A 54 7.88 2.27 -13.92
N ASP A 55 9.05 2.82 -13.72
CA ASP A 55 10.26 2.46 -14.45
C ASP A 55 10.76 1.06 -14.08
N THR A 56 10.70 0.72 -12.79
CA THR A 56 11.05 -0.62 -12.30
C THR A 56 10.10 -1.69 -12.84
N TYR A 57 8.79 -1.44 -12.85
CA TYR A 57 7.81 -2.42 -13.36
C TYR A 57 7.95 -2.62 -14.87
N GLN A 58 8.21 -1.57 -15.62
CA GLN A 58 8.41 -1.65 -17.05
C GLN A 58 9.68 -2.41 -17.40
N GLY A 59 10.78 -2.16 -16.70
CA GLY A 59 12.09 -2.75 -16.98
C GLY A 59 12.33 -4.15 -16.43
N ALA A 60 11.59 -4.56 -15.38
CA ALA A 60 11.76 -5.87 -14.78
C ALA A 60 11.02 -6.97 -15.55
N PRO A 61 11.49 -8.25 -15.47
CA PRO A 61 10.72 -9.40 -15.93
C PRO A 61 9.31 -9.44 -15.30
N THR A 62 8.29 -9.84 -16.05
CA THR A 62 6.89 -9.77 -15.62
C THR A 62 6.60 -10.55 -14.33
N THR A 63 7.24 -11.69 -14.12
CA THR A 63 7.14 -12.47 -12.87
C THR A 63 7.70 -11.72 -11.68
N ILE A 64 8.82 -11.01 -11.82
CA ILE A 64 9.41 -10.18 -10.76
C ILE A 64 8.52 -8.97 -10.47
N THR A 65 7.96 -8.35 -11.52
CA THR A 65 7.00 -7.25 -11.37
C THR A 65 5.77 -7.68 -10.58
N GLY A 66 5.20 -8.85 -10.87
CA GLY A 66 4.09 -9.43 -10.11
C GLY A 66 4.44 -9.62 -8.63
N TYR A 67 5.61 -10.19 -8.33
CA TYR A 67 6.08 -10.35 -6.95
C TYR A 67 6.23 -9.00 -6.23
N LEU A 68 6.85 -8.02 -6.86
CA LEU A 68 7.05 -6.68 -6.27
C LEU A 68 5.71 -5.95 -6.03
N SER A 69 4.77 -6.11 -6.97
CA SER A 69 3.44 -5.50 -6.85
C SER A 69 2.66 -6.04 -5.67
N VAL A 70 2.73 -7.33 -5.42
CA VAL A 70 1.84 -8.04 -4.49
C VAL A 70 2.50 -8.31 -3.16
N VAL A 71 3.53 -9.16 -3.15
CA VAL A 71 4.11 -9.68 -1.91
C VAL A 71 4.84 -8.60 -1.14
N SER A 72 5.67 -7.83 -1.84
CA SER A 72 6.47 -6.77 -1.23
C SER A 72 5.58 -5.66 -0.61
N LYS A 73 4.52 -5.25 -1.32
CA LYS A 73 3.60 -4.22 -0.83
C LYS A 73 2.68 -4.73 0.27
N GLY A 74 2.15 -5.93 0.14
CA GLY A 74 1.34 -6.55 1.19
C GLY A 74 2.09 -6.64 2.52
N ALA A 75 3.31 -7.16 2.50
CA ALA A 75 4.16 -7.23 3.69
C ALA A 75 4.43 -5.84 4.30
N ALA A 76 4.73 -4.84 3.48
CA ALA A 76 4.96 -3.47 3.94
C ALA A 76 3.69 -2.84 4.55
N ALA A 77 2.51 -3.13 4.01
CA ALA A 77 1.24 -2.64 4.55
C ALA A 77 0.94 -3.21 5.94
N PHE A 78 1.15 -4.51 6.14
CA PHE A 78 1.00 -5.12 7.47
C PHE A 78 2.03 -4.58 8.48
N ALA A 79 3.28 -4.38 8.05
CA ALA A 79 4.31 -3.76 8.89
C ALA A 79 3.92 -2.33 9.28
N LEU A 80 3.44 -1.52 8.33
CA LEU A 80 2.95 -0.18 8.59
C LEU A 80 1.81 -0.18 9.61
N CYS A 81 0.80 -1.03 9.40
CA CYS A 81 -0.34 -1.16 10.32
C CYS A 81 0.12 -1.53 11.74
N ALA A 82 0.96 -2.56 11.88
CA ALA A 82 1.44 -3.01 13.18
C ALA A 82 2.24 -1.92 13.93
N ILE A 83 3.10 -1.19 13.22
CA ILE A 83 3.93 -0.15 13.82
C ILE A 83 3.09 1.07 14.20
N LEU A 84 2.14 1.49 13.36
CA LEU A 84 1.24 2.60 13.67
C LEU A 84 0.39 2.31 14.90
N MET A 85 -0.20 1.11 14.95
CA MET A 85 -1.09 0.74 16.07
C MET A 85 -0.35 0.45 17.37
N LYS A 86 0.94 0.08 17.33
CA LYS A 86 1.70 -0.27 18.55
C LYS A 86 2.70 0.79 18.97
N VAL A 87 3.48 1.32 18.03
CA VAL A 87 4.58 2.26 18.35
C VAL A 87 4.08 3.70 18.31
N PHE A 88 3.33 4.06 17.26
CA PHE A 88 2.82 5.42 17.06
C PHE A 88 1.37 5.60 17.53
N ALA A 89 0.82 4.66 18.33
CA ALA A 89 -0.52 4.78 18.88
C ALA A 89 -0.77 6.11 19.63
N PRO A 90 0.16 6.64 20.45
CA PRO A 90 -0.04 7.92 21.12
C PRO A 90 -0.07 9.14 20.19
N MET A 91 0.36 8.97 18.93
CA MET A 91 0.44 10.04 17.92
C MET A 91 -0.62 9.90 16.83
N VAL A 92 -1.73 9.25 17.13
CA VAL A 92 -2.77 8.90 16.16
C VAL A 92 -3.27 10.10 15.34
N GLU A 93 -3.52 11.23 15.96
CA GLU A 93 -3.99 12.44 15.30
C GLU A 93 -3.01 12.95 14.23
N TYR A 94 -1.70 12.91 14.52
CA TYR A 94 -0.67 13.39 13.59
C TYR A 94 -0.54 12.48 12.37
N TRP A 95 -0.43 11.17 12.58
CA TRP A 95 -0.21 10.27 11.45
C TRP A 95 -1.49 10.02 10.62
N GLN A 96 -2.69 10.12 11.21
CA GLN A 96 -3.95 10.03 10.47
C GLN A 96 -4.07 11.16 9.43
N TYR A 97 -3.80 12.41 9.82
CA TYR A 97 -3.81 13.54 8.88
C TYR A 97 -2.77 13.38 7.77
N LEU A 98 -1.55 12.98 8.12
CA LEU A 98 -0.48 12.76 7.16
C LEU A 98 -0.86 11.66 6.16
N LEU A 99 -1.34 10.53 6.65
CA LEU A 99 -1.78 9.43 5.79
C LEU A 99 -2.96 9.83 4.90
N PHE A 100 -3.93 10.56 5.42
CA PHE A 100 -5.07 11.02 4.63
C PHE A 100 -4.63 11.83 3.41
N ILE A 101 -3.72 12.79 3.59
CA ILE A 101 -3.16 13.58 2.50
C ILE A 101 -2.44 12.68 1.49
N VAL A 102 -1.59 11.78 1.97
CA VAL A 102 -0.82 10.85 1.13
C VAL A 102 -1.74 9.91 0.35
N ILE A 103 -2.83 9.42 0.95
CA ILE A 103 -3.83 8.57 0.30
C ILE A 103 -4.50 9.32 -0.85
N VAL A 104 -5.05 10.51 -0.58
CA VAL A 104 -5.74 11.30 -1.60
C VAL A 104 -4.80 11.61 -2.77
N LEU A 105 -3.57 12.03 -2.47
CA LEU A 105 -2.58 12.30 -3.50
C LEU A 105 -2.22 11.03 -4.30
N SER A 106 -2.02 9.89 -3.62
CA SER A 106 -1.64 8.64 -4.27
C SER A 106 -2.73 8.15 -5.22
N ILE A 107 -3.99 8.15 -4.79
CA ILE A 107 -5.11 7.72 -5.63
C ILE A 107 -5.28 8.68 -6.82
N THR A 108 -5.27 9.99 -6.58
CA THR A 108 -5.52 10.99 -7.63
C THR A 108 -4.40 11.01 -8.67
N VAL A 109 -3.16 11.15 -8.22
CA VAL A 109 -1.98 11.25 -9.10
C VAL A 109 -1.79 9.96 -9.91
N ALA A 110 -1.89 8.79 -9.25
CA ALA A 110 -1.73 7.53 -9.93
C ALA A 110 -2.77 7.31 -11.04
N ASN A 111 -4.05 7.60 -10.77
CA ASN A 111 -5.10 7.46 -11.77
C ASN A 111 -4.93 8.41 -12.95
N LEU A 112 -4.53 9.66 -12.70
CA LEU A 112 -4.26 10.62 -13.76
C LEU A 112 -3.11 10.19 -14.68
N PHE A 113 -2.03 9.63 -14.10
CA PHE A 113 -0.91 9.13 -14.88
C PHE A 113 -1.23 7.80 -15.59
N ALA A 114 -2.04 6.93 -14.98
CA ALA A 114 -2.46 5.66 -15.57
C ALA A 114 -3.16 5.84 -16.94
N ILE A 115 -4.04 6.82 -17.06
CA ILE A 115 -4.83 7.08 -18.29
C ILE A 115 -3.94 7.33 -19.52
N ARG A 116 -2.73 7.82 -19.34
CA ARG A 116 -1.82 8.17 -20.44
C ARG A 116 -0.83 7.07 -20.81
N GLN A 117 -0.86 5.94 -20.12
CA GLN A 117 0.08 4.85 -20.39
C GLN A 117 -0.33 4.05 -21.62
N ARG A 118 0.68 3.57 -22.38
CA ARG A 118 0.51 2.66 -23.51
C ARG A 118 1.10 1.28 -23.21
N ASP A 119 2.12 1.22 -22.36
CA ASP A 119 2.72 -0.01 -21.88
C ASP A 119 1.88 -0.56 -20.71
N LEU A 120 1.49 -1.84 -20.78
CA LEU A 120 0.59 -2.44 -19.80
C LEU A 120 1.27 -2.65 -18.45
N LYS A 121 2.56 -2.97 -18.38
CA LYS A 121 3.29 -3.10 -17.12
C LYS A 121 3.40 -1.74 -16.42
N ARG A 122 3.61 -0.68 -17.20
CA ARG A 122 3.64 0.69 -16.66
C ARG A 122 2.26 1.15 -16.17
N PHE A 123 1.20 0.79 -16.90
CA PHE A 123 -0.17 1.00 -16.43
C PHE A 123 -0.45 0.28 -15.11
N MET A 124 -0.05 -0.99 -15.01
CA MET A 124 -0.18 -1.78 -13.77
C MET A 124 0.64 -1.20 -12.61
N ALA A 125 1.75 -0.53 -12.89
CA ALA A 125 2.50 0.19 -11.87
C ALA A 125 1.69 1.34 -11.27
N PHE A 126 1.07 2.18 -12.08
CA PHE A 126 0.21 3.26 -11.60
C PHE A 126 -1.07 2.73 -10.92
N SER A 127 -1.69 1.68 -11.46
CA SER A 127 -2.77 0.95 -10.78
C SER A 127 -2.33 0.51 -9.38
N SER A 128 -1.15 -0.09 -9.27
CA SER A 128 -0.58 -0.56 -8.00
C SER A 128 -0.29 0.58 -7.00
N ILE A 129 0.04 1.80 -7.46
CA ILE A 129 0.20 3.00 -6.61
C ILE A 129 -1.17 3.44 -6.06
N SER A 130 -2.19 3.48 -6.92
CA SER A 130 -3.56 3.77 -6.50
C SER A 130 -4.08 2.75 -5.48
N GLN A 131 -3.86 1.46 -5.74
CA GLN A 131 -4.24 0.37 -4.85
C GLN A 131 -3.51 0.43 -3.48
N ALA A 132 -2.24 0.85 -3.47
CA ALA A 132 -1.53 1.10 -2.22
C ALA A 132 -2.21 2.20 -1.39
N GLY A 133 -2.75 3.24 -2.03
CA GLY A 133 -3.58 4.25 -1.37
C GLY A 133 -4.82 3.63 -0.70
N TYR A 134 -5.55 2.75 -1.38
CA TYR A 134 -6.71 2.05 -0.79
C TYR A 134 -6.32 1.10 0.34
N ILE A 135 -5.19 0.40 0.21
CA ILE A 135 -4.66 -0.46 1.28
C ILE A 135 -4.39 0.36 2.55
N VAL A 136 -3.76 1.53 2.40
CA VAL A 136 -3.45 2.41 3.54
C VAL A 136 -4.72 3.04 4.13
N LEU A 137 -5.77 3.26 3.33
CA LEU A 137 -7.06 3.76 3.81
C LEU A 137 -7.68 2.82 4.87
N ALA A 138 -7.51 1.50 4.75
CA ALA A 138 -7.95 0.54 5.76
C ALA A 138 -7.27 0.75 7.12
N ILE A 139 -6.06 1.31 7.14
CA ILE A 139 -5.28 1.56 8.37
C ILE A 139 -5.75 2.82 9.09
N VAL A 140 -6.17 3.85 8.34
CA VAL A 140 -6.54 5.18 8.88
C VAL A 140 -7.71 5.09 9.86
N GLY A 141 -8.61 4.13 9.69
CA GLY A 141 -9.75 3.93 10.59
C GLY A 141 -9.37 3.68 12.05
N ASN A 142 -8.17 3.19 12.32
CA ASN A 142 -7.59 2.95 13.65
C ASN A 142 -8.55 2.31 14.65
N ASN A 143 -9.26 1.29 14.19
CA ASN A 143 -10.23 0.54 14.99
C ASN A 143 -9.98 -0.98 14.89
N ALA A 144 -10.71 -1.76 15.68
CA ALA A 144 -10.58 -3.23 15.68
C ALA A 144 -10.82 -3.86 14.30
N MET A 145 -11.62 -3.21 13.43
CA MET A 145 -11.91 -3.68 12.07
C MET A 145 -10.81 -3.34 11.07
N SER A 146 -9.91 -2.41 11.38
CA SER A 146 -8.87 -1.95 10.45
C SER A 146 -7.95 -3.10 10.00
N PHE A 147 -7.51 -3.94 10.92
CA PHE A 147 -6.67 -5.09 10.58
C PHE A 147 -7.41 -6.14 9.74
N THR A 148 -8.68 -6.38 10.04
CA THR A 148 -9.54 -7.30 9.27
C THR A 148 -9.76 -6.76 7.86
N SER A 149 -10.09 -5.48 7.72
CA SER A 149 -10.26 -4.82 6.42
C SER A 149 -8.99 -4.84 5.59
N LEU A 150 -7.85 -4.55 6.21
CA LEU A 150 -6.54 -4.63 5.58
C LEU A 150 -6.25 -6.05 5.06
N SER A 151 -6.46 -7.06 5.91
CA SER A 151 -6.20 -8.45 5.58
C SER A 151 -7.08 -8.93 4.41
N PHE A 152 -8.36 -8.61 4.45
CA PHE A 152 -9.30 -8.95 3.40
C PHE A 152 -8.94 -8.27 2.07
N TYR A 153 -8.63 -6.95 2.11
CA TYR A 153 -8.26 -6.21 0.91
C TYR A 153 -6.97 -6.74 0.29
N VAL A 154 -5.93 -6.97 1.11
CA VAL A 154 -4.66 -7.51 0.62
C VAL A 154 -4.84 -8.90 0.02
N LEU A 155 -5.67 -9.76 0.60
CA LEU A 155 -5.94 -11.08 0.05
C LEU A 155 -6.56 -11.01 -1.35
N ILE A 156 -7.60 -10.20 -1.53
CA ILE A 156 -8.23 -10.01 -2.85
C ILE A 156 -7.24 -9.40 -3.83
N TYR A 157 -6.50 -8.39 -3.41
CA TYR A 157 -5.47 -7.73 -4.22
C TYR A 157 -4.39 -8.70 -4.72
N VAL A 158 -3.93 -9.62 -3.85
CA VAL A 158 -2.98 -10.68 -4.21
C VAL A 158 -3.53 -11.54 -5.35
N VAL A 159 -4.73 -12.08 -5.18
CA VAL A 159 -5.34 -13.00 -6.16
C VAL A 159 -5.56 -12.30 -7.50
N ALA A 160 -6.16 -11.11 -7.48
CA ALA A 160 -6.46 -10.35 -8.68
C ALA A 160 -5.19 -9.97 -9.47
N ASN A 161 -4.19 -9.41 -8.79
CA ASN A 161 -2.96 -8.99 -9.47
C ASN A 161 -2.12 -10.18 -9.98
N MET A 162 -2.05 -11.28 -9.24
CA MET A 162 -1.37 -12.48 -9.73
C MET A 162 -2.04 -13.01 -11.00
N ALA A 163 -3.37 -12.98 -11.08
CA ALA A 163 -4.10 -13.35 -12.29
C ALA A 163 -3.76 -12.41 -13.46
N VAL A 164 -3.76 -11.08 -13.24
CA VAL A 164 -3.38 -10.09 -14.27
C VAL A 164 -1.96 -10.33 -14.76
N PHE A 165 -0.98 -10.45 -13.88
CA PHE A 165 0.43 -10.65 -14.27
C PHE A 165 0.66 -11.99 -14.94
N THR A 166 -0.12 -13.03 -14.64
CA THR A 166 -0.10 -14.31 -15.36
C THR A 166 -0.56 -14.13 -16.80
N VAL A 167 -1.63 -13.37 -17.03
CA VAL A 167 -2.09 -13.06 -18.40
C VAL A 167 -1.06 -12.23 -19.14
N ILE A 168 -0.48 -11.21 -18.49
CA ILE A 168 0.57 -10.38 -19.09
C ILE A 168 1.75 -11.24 -19.52
N SER A 169 2.24 -12.13 -18.65
CA SER A 169 3.36 -13.03 -18.95
C SER A 169 3.06 -13.96 -20.14
N SER A 170 1.84 -14.50 -20.21
CA SER A 170 1.42 -15.37 -21.30
C SER A 170 1.33 -14.64 -22.63
N VAL A 171 0.85 -13.40 -22.65
CA VAL A 171 0.78 -12.58 -23.87
C VAL A 171 2.16 -12.09 -24.29
N GLU A 172 3.01 -11.68 -23.35
CA GLU A 172 4.40 -11.26 -23.57
C GLU A 172 5.20 -12.38 -24.27
N GLU A 173 5.06 -13.63 -23.79
CA GLU A 173 5.73 -14.78 -24.36
C GLU A 173 5.29 -15.06 -25.82
N HIS A 174 4.00 -14.91 -26.11
CA HIS A 174 3.45 -15.09 -27.47
C HIS A 174 3.81 -13.95 -28.43
N ASN A 175 4.05 -12.75 -27.94
CA ASN A 175 4.33 -11.55 -28.73
C ASN A 175 5.82 -11.16 -28.74
N ASN A 176 6.73 -12.11 -28.54
CA ASN A 176 8.18 -11.87 -28.56
C ASN A 176 8.64 -10.76 -27.61
N GLY A 177 8.04 -10.67 -26.42
CA GLY A 177 8.41 -9.72 -25.38
C GLY A 177 7.71 -8.35 -25.46
N VAL A 178 6.75 -8.16 -26.35
CA VAL A 178 5.98 -6.91 -26.46
C VAL A 178 4.82 -6.91 -25.48
N VAL A 179 4.72 -5.84 -24.67
CA VAL A 179 3.71 -5.69 -23.62
C VAL A 179 2.83 -4.44 -23.80
N ASP A 180 2.78 -3.91 -25.01
CA ASP A 180 1.92 -2.77 -25.33
C ASP A 180 0.44 -3.14 -25.23
N MET A 181 -0.40 -2.19 -24.80
CA MET A 181 -1.85 -2.41 -24.70
C MET A 181 -2.49 -2.80 -26.02
N GLU A 182 -1.92 -2.37 -27.15
CA GLU A 182 -2.40 -2.74 -28.50
C GLU A 182 -2.29 -4.26 -28.75
N SER A 183 -1.36 -4.94 -28.12
CA SER A 183 -1.18 -6.40 -28.21
C SER A 183 -2.36 -7.19 -27.61
N TYR A 184 -3.20 -6.55 -26.84
CA TYR A 184 -4.40 -7.15 -26.23
C TYR A 184 -5.67 -6.95 -27.07
N ASN A 185 -5.57 -6.21 -28.19
CA ASN A 185 -6.69 -5.98 -29.09
C ASN A 185 -7.16 -7.30 -29.70
N GLY A 186 -8.43 -7.64 -29.48
CA GLY A 186 -9.02 -8.88 -29.99
C GLY A 186 -8.62 -10.16 -29.24
N LEU A 187 -8.00 -10.05 -28.05
CA LEU A 187 -7.61 -11.21 -27.23
C LEU A 187 -8.78 -12.20 -27.01
N TYR A 188 -10.02 -11.70 -26.93
CA TYR A 188 -11.20 -12.55 -26.76
C TYR A 188 -11.47 -13.45 -27.97
N LYS A 189 -10.99 -13.08 -29.18
CA LYS A 189 -11.11 -13.89 -30.40
C LYS A 189 -10.01 -14.95 -30.49
N THR A 190 -8.81 -14.61 -30.08
CA THR A 190 -7.63 -15.47 -30.13
C THR A 190 -7.54 -16.42 -28.93
N ASN A 191 -7.78 -15.91 -27.74
CA ASN A 191 -7.76 -16.69 -26.51
C ASN A 191 -8.85 -16.22 -25.51
N PRO A 192 -10.10 -16.71 -25.63
CA PRO A 192 -11.22 -16.29 -24.79
C PRO A 192 -11.00 -16.51 -23.30
N ARG A 193 -10.24 -17.55 -22.93
CA ARG A 193 -9.95 -17.87 -21.52
C ARG A 193 -9.06 -16.81 -20.86
N LEU A 194 -7.99 -16.39 -21.54
CA LEU A 194 -7.13 -15.33 -21.04
C LEU A 194 -7.86 -13.98 -20.98
N ALA A 195 -8.69 -13.68 -22.00
CA ALA A 195 -9.49 -12.46 -22.02
C ALA A 195 -10.49 -12.42 -20.85
N PHE A 196 -11.18 -13.54 -20.58
CA PHE A 196 -12.11 -13.67 -19.45
C PHE A 196 -11.37 -13.49 -18.11
N LEU A 197 -10.23 -14.18 -17.94
CA LEU A 197 -9.42 -14.06 -16.71
C LEU A 197 -8.94 -12.62 -16.47
N MET A 198 -8.46 -11.94 -17.54
CA MET A 198 -8.04 -10.55 -17.44
C MET A 198 -9.18 -9.63 -17.03
N THR A 199 -10.35 -9.80 -17.65
CA THR A 199 -11.54 -9.02 -17.31
C THR A 199 -11.96 -9.25 -15.87
N LEU A 200 -12.06 -10.51 -15.43
CA LEU A 200 -12.44 -10.85 -14.07
C LEU A 200 -11.47 -10.31 -13.01
N ALA A 201 -10.18 -10.28 -13.33
CA ALA A 201 -9.15 -9.83 -12.39
C ALA A 201 -9.02 -8.29 -12.32
N LEU A 202 -9.45 -7.57 -13.36
CA LEU A 202 -9.45 -6.11 -13.38
C LEU A 202 -10.73 -5.48 -12.79
N PHE A 203 -11.84 -6.21 -12.76
CA PHE A 203 -13.11 -5.82 -12.13
C PHE A 203 -13.18 -6.25 -10.67
#